data_09b5e976dbfe505eade6dbc965d84592
#
_entry.id   09b5e976dbfe505eade6dbc965d84592
#
_cell.length_a   1.000
_cell.length_b   1.000
_cell.length_c   1.000
_cell.angle_alpha   90.00
_cell.angle_beta   90.00
_cell.angle_gamma   90.00
#
_symmetry.space_group_name_H-M   'P 1'
#
loop_
_entity.id
_entity.type
_entity.pdbx_description
1 polymer ?
#
loop_
_entity_poly.entity_id
_entity_poly.type
_entity_poly.pdbx_seq_one_letter_code
_entity_poly.pdbx_strand_id
1 'polypeptide(L)'
;MTLWTLLAEQPAYFLTLATVLGLLVGSFLNVLVYRLPIMLERQWQREAQEVLGLPLAQHERFDLCLPASRCPHCAHQIRAWENIPVVSYLALRGRCSACKGRINPRYPLVEIASALLSLVVAWRFGASAEALLALPLTWCLLALSLIDADHQLLPDVLVLPMLWLGLIVNAFGLYVPLADALWGAVAGYLSLWTVYWVFKLVTGKEGMGYGDFKLMALIGAWGGWQVLPLTLLLSSVVGALVGLCLLRLRRYAMGTAIPFGPYLAIAGWIAVLWGDEMYASYMQLLGY
;
A
#
# COMPACT_ATOMS: atom_id res chain seq x y z
N MET A 1 14.02 7.10 33.40
CA MET A 1 12.80 6.88 32.55
C MET A 1 13.30 6.68 31.12
N THR A 2 13.05 5.57 30.51
CA THR A 2 13.41 5.33 29.10
C THR A 2 12.41 6.03 28.17
N LEU A 3 12.82 6.37 26.94
CA LEU A 3 11.88 6.93 25.95
C LEU A 3 10.63 6.04 25.78
N TRP A 4 10.82 4.73 25.81
CA TRP A 4 9.74 3.76 25.69
C TRP A 4 8.73 3.83 26.84
N THR A 5 9.21 3.93 28.09
CA THR A 5 8.30 4.09 29.25
C THR A 5 7.51 5.39 29.16
N LEU A 6 8.13 6.49 28.72
CA LEU A 6 7.44 7.75 28.51
C LEU A 6 6.33 7.63 27.46
N LEU A 7 6.59 6.97 26.32
CA LEU A 7 5.61 6.79 25.26
C LEU A 7 4.46 5.86 25.67
N ALA A 8 4.73 4.87 26.53
CA ALA A 8 3.72 3.96 27.05
C ALA A 8 2.82 4.62 28.12
N GLU A 9 3.41 5.45 29.00
CA GLU A 9 2.68 6.16 30.06
C GLU A 9 1.88 7.35 29.53
N GLN A 10 2.30 7.94 28.40
CA GLN A 10 1.69 9.13 27.80
C GLN A 10 1.27 8.87 26.36
N PRO A 11 0.10 8.25 26.11
CA PRO A 11 -0.35 7.87 24.77
C PRO A 11 -0.34 9.03 23.77
N ALA A 12 -0.59 10.26 24.22
CA ALA A 12 -0.60 11.43 23.36
C ALA A 12 0.75 11.66 22.64
N TYR A 13 1.87 11.36 23.31
CA TYR A 13 3.20 11.50 22.68
C TYR A 13 3.42 10.46 21.59
N PHE A 14 3.00 9.22 21.82
CA PHE A 14 3.11 8.16 20.81
C PHE A 14 2.22 8.46 19.60
N LEU A 15 0.96 8.85 19.81
CA LEU A 15 0.05 9.25 18.74
C LEU A 15 0.60 10.40 17.91
N THR A 16 1.15 11.43 18.58
CA THR A 16 1.76 12.58 17.89
C THR A 16 2.97 12.15 17.08
N LEU A 17 3.87 11.35 17.66
CA LEU A 17 5.07 10.86 17.01
C LEU A 17 4.73 10.03 15.77
N ALA A 18 3.79 9.07 15.90
CA ALA A 18 3.34 8.23 14.78
C ALA A 18 2.69 9.07 13.67
N THR A 19 1.90 10.08 14.02
CA THR A 19 1.28 10.99 13.06
C THR A 19 2.31 11.81 12.28
N VAL A 20 3.28 12.41 13.00
CA VAL A 20 4.37 13.18 12.37
C VAL A 20 5.24 12.28 11.49
N LEU A 21 5.58 11.09 11.97
CA LEU A 21 6.30 10.10 11.18
C LEU A 21 5.51 9.71 9.92
N GLY A 22 4.20 9.49 10.07
CA GLY A 22 3.29 9.22 8.95
C GLY A 22 3.27 10.34 7.90
N LEU A 23 3.31 11.62 8.31
CA LEU A 23 3.44 12.75 7.39
C LEU A 23 4.75 12.69 6.61
N LEU A 24 5.88 12.47 7.30
CA LEU A 24 7.21 12.41 6.67
C LEU A 24 7.31 11.24 5.69
N VAL A 25 6.84 10.07 6.11
CA VAL A 25 6.80 8.89 5.24
C VAL A 25 5.85 9.13 4.06
N GLY A 26 4.69 9.76 4.26
CA GLY A 26 3.75 10.11 3.19
C GLY A 26 4.40 10.96 2.09
N SER A 27 5.26 11.92 2.45
CA SER A 27 6.03 12.70 1.48
C SER A 27 7.01 11.81 0.69
N PHE A 28 7.69 10.87 1.35
CA PHE A 28 8.53 9.87 0.68
C PHE A 28 7.70 8.92 -0.21
N LEU A 29 6.51 8.50 0.22
CA LEU A 29 5.63 7.64 -0.58
C LEU A 29 5.25 8.28 -1.91
N ASN A 30 5.04 9.60 -1.96
CA ASN A 30 4.83 10.30 -3.23
C ASN A 30 5.98 10.10 -4.21
N VAL A 31 7.23 10.12 -3.72
CA VAL A 31 8.42 9.85 -4.54
C VAL A 31 8.47 8.37 -4.96
N LEU A 32 8.23 7.45 -4.03
CA LEU A 32 8.23 6.02 -4.26
C LEU A 32 7.20 5.62 -5.33
N VAL A 33 5.96 6.06 -5.16
CA VAL A 33 4.84 5.75 -6.07
C VAL A 33 5.10 6.26 -7.49
N TYR A 34 5.74 7.41 -7.62
CA TYR A 34 6.09 7.97 -8.93
C TYR A 34 7.30 7.28 -9.57
N ARG A 35 8.37 7.03 -8.80
CA ARG A 35 9.66 6.59 -9.35
C ARG A 35 9.78 5.08 -9.51
N LEU A 36 9.23 4.31 -8.58
CA LEU A 36 9.41 2.86 -8.59
C LEU A 36 8.89 2.19 -9.87
N PRO A 37 7.68 2.51 -10.39
CA PRO A 37 7.23 1.94 -11.66
C PRO A 37 8.15 2.26 -12.83
N ILE A 38 8.66 3.50 -12.93
CA ILE A 38 9.60 3.93 -13.97
C ILE A 38 10.93 3.17 -13.85
N MET A 39 11.44 2.98 -12.63
CA MET A 39 12.67 2.21 -12.40
C MET A 39 12.52 0.76 -12.84
N LEU A 40 11.39 0.12 -12.50
CA LEU A 40 11.10 -1.26 -12.90
C LEU A 40 10.94 -1.39 -14.41
N GLU A 41 10.24 -0.46 -15.05
CA GLU A 41 10.08 -0.45 -16.51
C GLU A 41 11.44 -0.34 -17.21
N ARG A 42 12.31 0.56 -16.76
CA ARG A 42 13.68 0.68 -17.29
C ARG A 42 14.51 -0.57 -17.07
N GLN A 43 14.35 -1.24 -15.93
CA GLN A 43 15.02 -2.50 -15.64
C GLN A 43 14.56 -3.59 -16.60
N TRP A 44 13.25 -3.79 -16.76
CA TRP A 44 12.68 -4.78 -17.68
C TRP A 44 13.09 -4.52 -19.13
N GLN A 45 13.12 -3.26 -19.54
CA GLN A 45 13.62 -2.89 -20.90
C GLN A 45 15.08 -3.28 -21.09
N ARG A 46 15.95 -3.07 -20.10
CA ARG A 46 17.35 -3.49 -20.16
C ARG A 46 17.48 -5.01 -20.23
N GLU A 47 16.79 -5.73 -19.35
CA GLU A 47 16.79 -7.19 -19.36
C GLU A 47 16.30 -7.75 -20.71
N ALA A 48 15.25 -7.18 -21.27
CA ALA A 48 14.77 -7.58 -22.62
C ALA A 48 15.80 -7.28 -23.72
N GLN A 49 16.47 -6.13 -23.68
CA GLN A 49 17.52 -5.77 -24.64
C GLN A 49 18.72 -6.72 -24.53
N GLU A 50 19.13 -7.09 -23.31
CA GLU A 50 20.22 -8.06 -23.10
C GLU A 50 19.87 -9.43 -23.68
N VAL A 51 18.65 -9.94 -23.42
CA VAL A 51 18.19 -11.22 -23.95
C VAL A 51 18.12 -11.22 -25.48
N LEU A 52 17.73 -10.09 -26.09
CA LEU A 52 17.61 -9.94 -27.54
C LEU A 52 18.93 -9.57 -28.23
N GLY A 53 20.03 -9.36 -27.48
CA GLY A 53 21.33 -8.93 -28.03
C GLY A 53 21.29 -7.52 -28.65
N LEU A 54 20.34 -6.67 -28.22
CA LEU A 54 20.20 -5.29 -28.69
C LEU A 54 21.14 -4.34 -27.92
N PRO A 55 21.54 -3.21 -28.53
CA PRO A 55 22.35 -2.23 -27.83
C PRO A 55 21.60 -1.70 -26.61
N LEU A 56 22.28 -1.69 -25.46
CA LEU A 56 21.72 -1.19 -24.22
C LEU A 56 21.50 0.33 -24.29
N ALA A 57 20.30 0.78 -24.02
CA ALA A 57 20.01 2.21 -23.89
C ALA A 57 20.75 2.79 -22.68
N GLN A 58 21.61 3.80 -22.93
CA GLN A 58 22.25 4.54 -21.87
C GLN A 58 21.23 5.51 -21.26
N HIS A 59 20.78 5.23 -20.06
CA HIS A 59 19.94 6.13 -19.31
C HIS A 59 20.77 6.80 -18.21
N GLU A 60 20.53 8.09 -17.98
CA GLU A 60 21.03 8.76 -16.78
C GLU A 60 20.55 8.04 -15.53
N ARG A 61 21.36 8.12 -14.47
CA ARG A 61 21.00 7.52 -13.17
C ARG A 61 19.66 8.04 -12.69
N PHE A 62 18.74 7.12 -12.46
CA PHE A 62 17.40 7.39 -11.96
C PHE A 62 17.06 6.39 -10.87
N ASP A 63 17.03 6.87 -9.62
CA ASP A 63 16.70 6.09 -8.44
C ASP A 63 15.78 6.89 -7.49
N LEU A 64 15.52 6.39 -6.30
CA LEU A 64 14.66 7.07 -5.33
C LEU A 64 15.23 8.40 -4.82
N CYS A 65 16.55 8.60 -4.91
CA CYS A 65 17.25 9.79 -4.43
C CYS A 65 17.60 10.75 -5.57
N LEU A 66 17.98 10.23 -6.74
CA LEU A 66 18.48 11.00 -7.87
C LEU A 66 17.59 10.80 -9.12
N PRO A 67 17.40 11.88 -9.91
CA PRO A 67 17.74 13.29 -9.66
C PRO A 67 16.90 13.90 -8.53
N ALA A 68 17.33 15.03 -7.97
CA ALA A 68 16.51 15.77 -6.98
C ALA A 68 15.12 16.12 -7.54
N SER A 69 14.12 16.18 -6.67
CA SER A 69 12.73 16.51 -7.05
C SER A 69 12.67 17.91 -7.66
N ARG A 70 11.96 18.04 -8.77
CA ARG A 70 11.84 19.29 -9.55
C ARG A 70 10.39 19.60 -9.89
N CYS A 71 10.10 20.88 -10.04
CA CYS A 71 8.82 21.33 -10.56
C CYS A 71 8.64 20.86 -12.02
N PRO A 72 7.52 20.19 -12.37
CA PRO A 72 7.29 19.71 -13.74
C PRO A 72 7.11 20.85 -14.78
N HIS A 73 6.79 22.07 -14.33
CA HIS A 73 6.56 23.21 -15.23
C HIS A 73 7.81 24.05 -15.53
N CYS A 74 8.71 24.22 -14.55
CA CYS A 74 9.87 25.11 -14.70
C CYS A 74 11.20 24.46 -14.35
N ALA A 75 11.23 23.16 -14.03
CA ALA A 75 12.41 22.42 -13.61
C ALA A 75 13.14 22.99 -12.36
N HIS A 76 12.52 23.96 -11.63
CA HIS A 76 13.03 24.44 -10.35
C HIS A 76 13.23 23.28 -9.39
N GLN A 77 14.42 23.19 -8.80
CA GLN A 77 14.73 22.15 -7.81
C GLN A 77 14.01 22.44 -6.50
N ILE A 78 13.21 21.50 -6.01
CA ILE A 78 12.46 21.63 -4.77
C ILE A 78 13.45 21.61 -3.60
N ARG A 79 13.43 22.65 -2.78
CA ARG A 79 14.29 22.78 -1.59
C ARG A 79 13.69 22.00 -0.43
N ALA A 80 14.51 21.64 0.57
CA ALA A 80 14.07 20.86 1.72
C ALA A 80 12.85 21.47 2.46
N TRP A 81 12.83 22.78 2.65
CA TRP A 81 11.70 23.48 3.30
C TRP A 81 10.44 23.53 2.44
N GLU A 82 10.57 23.45 1.10
CA GLU A 82 9.44 23.36 0.15
C GLU A 82 8.83 21.96 0.13
N ASN A 83 9.50 20.99 0.75
CA ASN A 83 9.06 19.58 0.85
C ASN A 83 8.60 19.19 2.27
N ILE A 84 8.40 20.17 3.18
CA ILE A 84 7.81 19.89 4.49
C ILE A 84 6.35 19.46 4.26
N PRO A 85 5.96 18.24 4.69
CA PRO A 85 4.66 17.68 4.34
C PRO A 85 3.51 18.59 4.76
N VAL A 86 2.53 18.76 3.87
CA VAL A 86 1.33 19.60 4.05
C VAL A 86 1.63 21.07 4.32
N VAL A 87 2.58 21.36 5.22
CA VAL A 87 2.91 22.73 5.65
C VAL A 87 3.39 23.59 4.47
N SER A 88 4.31 23.06 3.66
CA SER A 88 4.83 23.77 2.49
C SER A 88 3.73 24.02 1.44
N TYR A 89 2.84 23.06 1.23
CA TYR A 89 1.71 23.20 0.32
C TYR A 89 0.78 24.34 0.76
N LEU A 90 0.45 24.42 2.05
CA LEU A 90 -0.38 25.47 2.61
C LEU A 90 0.32 26.83 2.57
N ALA A 91 1.60 26.91 2.97
CA ALA A 91 2.39 28.15 2.95
C ALA A 91 2.54 28.71 1.53
N LEU A 92 2.75 27.84 0.54
CA LEU A 92 2.86 28.20 -0.88
C LEU A 92 1.49 28.33 -1.57
N ARG A 93 0.38 28.14 -0.85
CA ARG A 93 -1.00 28.19 -1.37
C ARG A 93 -1.19 27.27 -2.59
N GLY A 94 -0.58 26.08 -2.55
CA GLY A 94 -0.65 25.08 -3.61
C GLY A 94 0.04 25.50 -4.92
N ARG A 95 1.06 26.37 -4.87
CA ARG A 95 1.76 26.90 -6.05
C ARG A 95 3.27 26.79 -5.92
N CYS A 96 3.94 26.53 -7.03
CA CYS A 96 5.41 26.53 -7.07
C CYS A 96 5.99 27.86 -6.62
N SER A 97 7.06 27.86 -5.84
CA SER A 97 7.74 29.05 -5.36
C SER A 97 8.32 29.91 -6.49
N ALA A 98 8.81 29.26 -7.57
CA ALA A 98 9.43 29.93 -8.72
C ALA A 98 8.42 30.37 -9.79
N CYS A 99 7.69 29.44 -10.41
CA CYS A 99 6.84 29.73 -11.57
C CYS A 99 5.36 29.97 -11.21
N LYS A 100 4.97 29.82 -9.95
CA LYS A 100 3.57 29.92 -9.48
C LYS A 100 2.59 28.92 -10.11
N GLY A 101 3.08 27.93 -10.87
CA GLY A 101 2.29 26.83 -11.39
C GLY A 101 1.61 26.03 -10.27
N ARG A 102 0.43 25.49 -10.52
CA ARG A 102 -0.33 24.72 -9.51
C ARG A 102 0.38 23.41 -9.16
N ILE A 103 0.47 23.12 -7.86
CA ILE A 103 0.92 21.83 -7.34
C ILE A 103 -0.29 20.90 -7.25
N ASN A 104 -0.16 19.66 -7.71
CA ASN A 104 -1.23 18.68 -7.65
C ASN A 104 -1.64 18.41 -6.18
N PRO A 105 -2.94 18.53 -5.81
CA PRO A 105 -3.42 18.28 -4.46
C PRO A 105 -3.25 16.81 -4.01
N ARG A 106 -2.96 15.90 -4.93
CA ARG A 106 -2.64 14.50 -4.60
C ARG A 106 -1.48 14.39 -3.60
N TYR A 107 -0.44 15.23 -3.74
CA TYR A 107 0.72 15.19 -2.84
C TYR A 107 0.34 15.36 -1.36
N PRO A 108 -0.28 16.47 -0.95
CA PRO A 108 -0.70 16.62 0.44
C PRO A 108 -1.79 15.63 0.86
N LEU A 109 -2.62 15.13 -0.05
CA LEU A 109 -3.61 14.10 0.26
C LEU A 109 -2.95 12.77 0.66
N VAL A 110 -1.90 12.34 -0.04
CA VAL A 110 -1.15 11.12 0.33
C VAL A 110 -0.44 11.31 1.67
N GLU A 111 0.13 12.48 1.94
CA GLU A 111 0.77 12.81 3.21
C GLU A 111 -0.23 12.74 4.38
N ILE A 112 -1.40 13.35 4.22
CA ILE A 112 -2.48 13.31 5.22
C ILE A 112 -3.01 11.88 5.40
N ALA A 113 -3.23 11.14 4.31
CA ALA A 113 -3.68 9.75 4.38
C ALA A 113 -2.68 8.88 5.15
N SER A 114 -1.39 8.98 4.85
CA SER A 114 -0.33 8.28 5.58
C SER A 114 -0.31 8.64 7.06
N ALA A 115 -0.47 9.92 7.40
CA ALA A 115 -0.52 10.38 8.79
C ALA A 115 -1.75 9.84 9.54
N LEU A 116 -2.93 9.89 8.92
CA LEU A 116 -4.17 9.39 9.52
C LEU A 116 -4.12 7.88 9.73
N LEU A 117 -3.63 7.12 8.74
CA LEU A 117 -3.47 5.68 8.88
C LEU A 117 -2.45 5.32 9.98
N SER A 118 -1.36 6.08 10.08
CA SER A 118 -0.37 5.91 11.16
C SER A 118 -0.97 6.23 12.53
N LEU A 119 -1.80 7.28 12.63
CA LEU A 119 -2.53 7.63 13.84
C LEU A 119 -3.48 6.49 14.27
N VAL A 120 -4.22 5.91 13.31
CA VAL A 120 -5.13 4.78 13.57
C VAL A 120 -4.36 3.56 14.10
N VAL A 121 -3.22 3.20 13.49
CA VAL A 121 -2.36 2.12 13.98
C VAL A 121 -1.87 2.40 15.40
N ALA A 122 -1.38 3.60 15.65
CA ALA A 122 -0.90 3.99 16.98
C ALA A 122 -2.02 4.02 18.03
N TRP A 123 -3.22 4.43 17.62
CA TRP A 123 -4.41 4.39 18.50
C TRP A 123 -4.84 2.95 18.80
N ARG A 124 -4.79 2.07 17.82
CA ARG A 124 -5.22 0.67 17.94
C ARG A 124 -4.32 -0.15 18.85
N PHE A 125 -3.01 -0.01 18.70
CA PHE A 125 -2.03 -0.87 19.38
C PHE A 125 -1.29 -0.16 20.53
N GLY A 126 -1.42 1.16 20.67
CA GLY A 126 -0.63 1.92 21.64
C GLY A 126 0.88 1.87 21.34
N ALA A 127 1.71 2.19 22.33
CA ALA A 127 3.16 2.08 22.22
C ALA A 127 3.59 0.62 22.43
N SER A 128 3.56 -0.17 21.37
CA SER A 128 3.81 -1.60 21.37
C SER A 128 4.66 -2.03 20.17
N ALA A 129 5.16 -3.26 20.19
CA ALA A 129 5.88 -3.84 19.04
C ALA A 129 4.96 -4.04 17.84
N GLU A 130 3.70 -4.38 18.11
CA GLU A 130 2.65 -4.52 17.11
C GLU A 130 2.45 -3.19 16.34
N ALA A 131 2.36 -2.07 17.06
CA ALA A 131 2.25 -0.76 16.41
C ALA A 131 3.45 -0.46 15.51
N LEU A 132 4.68 -0.68 16.02
CA LEU A 132 5.91 -0.38 15.28
C LEU A 132 6.03 -1.18 13.98
N LEU A 133 5.54 -2.41 13.97
CA LEU A 133 5.61 -3.29 12.79
C LEU A 133 4.39 -3.15 11.87
N ALA A 134 3.20 -2.78 12.40
CA ALA A 134 2.04 -2.46 11.58
C ALA A 134 2.21 -1.15 10.79
N LEU A 135 3.03 -0.20 11.25
CA LEU A 135 3.30 1.05 10.51
C LEU A 135 3.95 0.79 9.15
N PRO A 136 5.08 0.05 9.01
CA PRO A 136 5.65 -0.31 7.71
C PRO A 136 4.67 -1.06 6.79
N LEU A 137 3.88 -1.99 7.35
CA LEU A 137 2.82 -2.67 6.60
C LEU A 137 1.83 -1.66 6.02
N THR A 138 1.34 -0.74 6.86
CA THR A 138 0.39 0.31 6.48
C THR A 138 0.92 1.17 5.34
N TRP A 139 2.17 1.63 5.43
CA TRP A 139 2.80 2.44 4.40
C TRP A 139 3.04 1.66 3.10
N CYS A 140 3.41 0.39 3.22
CA CYS A 140 3.57 -0.49 2.06
C CYS A 140 2.23 -0.71 1.35
N LEU A 141 1.16 -1.03 2.06
CA LEU A 141 -0.18 -1.19 1.50
C LEU A 141 -0.71 0.09 0.85
N LEU A 142 -0.44 1.26 1.46
CA LEU A 142 -0.77 2.56 0.86
C LEU A 142 0.00 2.79 -0.45
N ALA A 143 1.31 2.51 -0.47
CA ALA A 143 2.13 2.62 -1.69
C ALA A 143 1.63 1.68 -2.79
N LEU A 144 1.39 0.41 -2.47
CA LEU A 144 0.87 -0.60 -3.40
C LEU A 144 -0.48 -0.19 -3.97
N SER A 145 -1.39 0.33 -3.12
CA SER A 145 -2.70 0.83 -3.56
C SER A 145 -2.58 1.97 -4.57
N LEU A 146 -1.66 2.91 -4.33
CA LEU A 146 -1.44 4.05 -5.21
C LEU A 146 -0.76 3.66 -6.51
N ILE A 147 0.21 2.74 -6.47
CA ILE A 147 0.90 2.24 -7.67
C ILE A 147 -0.08 1.43 -8.52
N ASP A 148 -0.89 0.57 -7.91
CA ASP A 148 -1.87 -0.24 -8.64
C ASP A 148 -2.97 0.62 -9.27
N ALA A 149 -3.44 1.65 -8.56
CA ALA A 149 -4.42 2.61 -9.10
C ALA A 149 -3.92 3.37 -10.34
N ASP A 150 -2.60 3.65 -10.42
CA ASP A 150 -2.00 4.40 -11.53
C ASP A 150 -1.51 3.50 -12.67
N HIS A 151 -0.92 2.35 -12.35
CA HIS A 151 -0.14 1.54 -13.28
C HIS A 151 -0.64 0.09 -13.41
N GLN A 152 -1.62 -0.33 -12.60
CA GLN A 152 -2.09 -1.71 -12.51
C GLN A 152 -0.93 -2.69 -12.25
N LEU A 153 -0.04 -2.29 -11.36
CA LEU A 153 1.19 -3.00 -11.01
C LEU A 153 1.32 -3.12 -9.49
N LEU A 154 1.59 -4.31 -9.02
CA LEU A 154 1.93 -4.60 -7.63
C LEU A 154 3.40 -5.09 -7.58
N PRO A 155 4.38 -4.19 -7.30
CA PRO A 155 5.79 -4.51 -7.38
C PRO A 155 6.23 -5.58 -6.37
N ASP A 156 6.86 -6.66 -6.86
CA ASP A 156 7.39 -7.73 -6.02
C ASP A 156 8.42 -7.24 -5.01
N VAL A 157 9.17 -6.19 -5.36
CA VAL A 157 10.18 -5.56 -4.47
C VAL A 157 9.55 -4.96 -3.20
N LEU A 158 8.25 -4.69 -3.19
CA LEU A 158 7.49 -4.26 -2.01
C LEU A 158 6.73 -5.43 -1.39
N VAL A 159 6.04 -6.21 -2.22
CA VAL A 159 5.14 -7.28 -1.74
C VAL A 159 5.91 -8.40 -1.05
N LEU A 160 6.97 -8.93 -1.68
CA LEU A 160 7.66 -10.09 -1.14
C LEU A 160 8.42 -9.81 0.16
N PRO A 161 9.21 -8.73 0.29
CA PRO A 161 9.84 -8.43 1.58
C PRO A 161 8.84 -8.22 2.71
N MET A 162 7.68 -7.60 2.42
CA MET A 162 6.66 -7.38 3.42
C MET A 162 5.92 -8.68 3.79
N LEU A 163 5.73 -9.61 2.85
CA LEU A 163 5.21 -10.96 3.12
C LEU A 163 6.16 -11.72 4.06
N TRP A 164 7.46 -11.73 3.74
CA TRP A 164 8.46 -12.39 4.59
C TRP A 164 8.55 -11.74 5.97
N LEU A 165 8.45 -10.42 6.06
CA LEU A 165 8.41 -9.73 7.35
C LEU A 165 7.20 -10.20 8.17
N GLY A 166 6.02 -10.36 7.56
CA GLY A 166 4.83 -10.89 8.23
C GLY A 166 5.06 -12.28 8.83
N LEU A 167 5.67 -13.19 8.08
CA LEU A 167 6.03 -14.51 8.60
C LEU A 167 7.07 -14.44 9.73
N ILE A 168 8.08 -13.58 9.60
CA ILE A 168 9.14 -13.41 10.62
C ILE A 168 8.54 -12.88 11.93
N VAL A 169 7.70 -11.83 11.89
CA VAL A 169 7.11 -11.28 13.12
C VAL A 169 6.18 -12.28 13.79
N ASN A 170 5.48 -13.11 13.03
CA ASN A 170 4.62 -14.16 13.55
C ASN A 170 5.40 -15.40 14.00
N ALA A 171 6.66 -15.59 13.60
CA ALA A 171 7.55 -16.54 14.23
C ALA A 171 7.85 -16.20 15.70
N PHE A 172 7.72 -14.92 16.08
CA PHE A 172 7.78 -14.45 17.46
C PHE A 172 6.39 -14.38 18.13
N GLY A 173 5.34 -14.83 17.45
CA GLY A 173 3.97 -14.86 17.98
C GLY A 173 3.34 -13.49 18.18
N LEU A 174 3.69 -12.48 17.34
CA LEU A 174 3.29 -11.10 17.59
C LEU A 174 1.81 -10.85 17.28
N TYR A 175 1.32 -11.28 16.12
CA TYR A 175 -0.09 -11.09 15.72
C TYR A 175 -0.86 -12.42 15.77
N VAL A 176 -0.33 -13.46 15.12
CA VAL A 176 -0.95 -14.79 15.05
C VAL A 176 0.11 -15.87 15.16
N PRO A 177 -0.26 -17.13 15.50
CA PRO A 177 0.68 -18.24 15.46
C PRO A 177 1.31 -18.41 14.07
N LEU A 178 2.61 -18.76 14.02
CA LEU A 178 3.34 -18.94 12.76
C LEU A 178 2.64 -19.94 11.80
N ALA A 179 2.03 -20.99 12.33
CA ALA A 179 1.31 -21.97 11.53
C ALA A 179 0.13 -21.30 10.80
N ASP A 180 -0.64 -20.43 11.48
CA ASP A 180 -1.76 -19.71 10.90
C ASP A 180 -1.29 -18.69 9.87
N ALA A 181 -0.20 -17.99 10.14
CA ALA A 181 0.44 -17.07 9.20
C ALA A 181 0.90 -17.78 7.92
N LEU A 182 1.55 -18.95 8.07
CA LEU A 182 2.03 -19.76 6.95
C LEU A 182 0.86 -20.26 6.09
N TRP A 183 -0.14 -20.87 6.73
CA TRP A 183 -1.36 -21.30 6.01
C TRP A 183 -2.15 -20.14 5.46
N GLY A 184 -2.11 -18.99 6.12
CA GLY A 184 -2.67 -17.73 5.63
C GLY A 184 -2.02 -17.29 4.32
N ALA A 185 -0.68 -17.29 4.26
CA ALA A 185 0.05 -16.96 3.04
C ALA A 185 -0.27 -17.94 1.89
N VAL A 186 -0.24 -19.25 2.16
CA VAL A 186 -0.53 -20.29 1.17
C VAL A 186 -1.99 -20.20 0.68
N ALA A 187 -2.95 -20.16 1.60
CA ALA A 187 -4.36 -20.10 1.27
C ALA A 187 -4.72 -18.78 0.59
N GLY A 188 -4.12 -17.66 1.01
CA GLY A 188 -4.28 -16.36 0.38
C GLY A 188 -3.87 -16.38 -1.09
N TYR A 189 -2.69 -16.90 -1.39
CA TYR A 189 -2.24 -17.06 -2.77
C TYR A 189 -3.15 -17.98 -3.58
N LEU A 190 -3.41 -19.19 -3.07
CA LEU A 190 -4.14 -20.23 -3.79
C LEU A 190 -5.61 -19.88 -3.99
N SER A 191 -6.25 -19.13 -3.09
CA SER A 191 -7.65 -18.71 -3.24
C SER A 191 -7.87 -17.88 -4.51
N LEU A 192 -7.11 -16.80 -4.68
CA LEU A 192 -7.23 -15.96 -5.88
C LEU A 192 -6.66 -16.64 -7.13
N TRP A 193 -5.59 -17.43 -6.99
CA TRP A 193 -5.05 -18.23 -8.07
C TRP A 193 -6.08 -19.22 -8.61
N THR A 194 -6.83 -19.89 -7.74
CA THR A 194 -7.90 -20.82 -8.13
C THR A 194 -9.02 -20.07 -8.86
N VAL A 195 -9.48 -18.94 -8.31
CA VAL A 195 -10.50 -18.09 -8.95
C VAL A 195 -10.06 -17.65 -10.34
N TYR A 196 -8.81 -17.21 -10.49
CA TYR A 196 -8.23 -16.81 -11.78
C TYR A 196 -8.28 -17.95 -12.81
N TRP A 197 -7.81 -19.15 -12.43
CA TRP A 197 -7.79 -20.28 -13.37
C TRP A 197 -9.18 -20.77 -13.73
N VAL A 198 -10.09 -20.85 -12.76
CA VAL A 198 -11.50 -21.21 -13.04
C VAL A 198 -12.11 -20.19 -14.01
N PHE A 199 -11.93 -18.91 -13.75
CA PHE A 199 -12.43 -17.85 -14.63
C PHE A 199 -11.81 -17.92 -16.04
N LYS A 200 -10.50 -18.12 -16.15
CA LYS A 200 -9.78 -18.24 -17.43
C LYS A 200 -10.24 -19.47 -18.23
N LEU A 201 -10.46 -20.60 -17.57
CA LEU A 201 -10.95 -21.83 -18.22
C LEU A 201 -12.38 -21.68 -18.73
N VAL A 202 -13.26 -20.98 -17.98
CA VAL A 202 -14.67 -20.78 -18.36
C VAL A 202 -14.83 -19.69 -19.41
N THR A 203 -14.09 -18.60 -19.32
CA THR A 203 -14.31 -17.41 -20.17
C THR A 203 -13.28 -17.22 -21.27
N GLY A 204 -12.12 -17.87 -21.18
CA GLY A 204 -10.97 -17.66 -22.06
C GLY A 204 -10.25 -16.33 -21.84
N LYS A 205 -10.63 -15.54 -20.82
CA LYS A 205 -10.10 -14.21 -20.54
C LYS A 205 -9.29 -14.19 -19.24
N GLU A 206 -8.32 -13.31 -19.16
CA GLU A 206 -7.60 -13.02 -17.93
C GLU A 206 -8.37 -11.97 -17.14
N GLY A 207 -8.89 -12.36 -15.95
CA GLY A 207 -9.76 -11.49 -15.14
C GLY A 207 -9.02 -10.69 -14.06
N MET A 208 -7.73 -11.03 -13.76
CA MET A 208 -7.00 -10.51 -12.59
C MET A 208 -5.50 -10.61 -12.82
N GLY A 209 -4.71 -9.75 -12.19
CA GLY A 209 -3.25 -9.79 -12.22
C GLY A 209 -2.66 -10.79 -11.21
N TYR A 210 -1.48 -11.34 -11.52
CA TYR A 210 -0.75 -12.21 -10.58
C TYR A 210 -0.29 -11.49 -9.31
N GLY A 211 -0.23 -10.16 -9.34
CA GLY A 211 0.11 -9.33 -8.18
C GLY A 211 -0.90 -9.44 -7.05
N ASP A 212 -2.19 -9.55 -7.38
CA ASP A 212 -3.27 -9.67 -6.39
C ASP A 212 -3.14 -10.94 -5.55
N PHE A 213 -2.67 -12.07 -6.13
CA PHE A 213 -2.44 -13.32 -5.39
C PHE A 213 -1.35 -13.14 -4.34
N LYS A 214 -0.27 -12.45 -4.72
CA LYS A 214 0.86 -12.17 -3.82
C LYS A 214 0.46 -11.19 -2.72
N LEU A 215 -0.36 -10.20 -3.05
CA LEU A 215 -0.90 -9.25 -2.06
C LEU A 215 -1.81 -9.96 -1.06
N MET A 216 -2.65 -10.88 -1.53
CA MET A 216 -3.50 -11.69 -0.64
C MET A 216 -2.67 -12.62 0.25
N ALA A 217 -1.59 -13.21 -0.30
CA ALA A 217 -0.64 -13.99 0.48
C ALA A 217 0.07 -13.14 1.56
N LEU A 218 0.45 -11.89 1.23
CA LEU A 218 1.00 -10.94 2.19
C LEU A 218 0.02 -10.69 3.33
N ILE A 219 -1.25 -10.40 3.03
CA ILE A 219 -2.28 -10.16 4.05
C ILE A 219 -2.44 -11.40 4.96
N GLY A 220 -2.48 -12.59 4.37
CA GLY A 220 -2.54 -13.85 5.11
C GLY A 220 -1.31 -14.12 5.97
N ALA A 221 -0.11 -13.70 5.52
CA ALA A 221 1.13 -13.82 6.30
C ALA A 221 1.12 -12.94 7.57
N TRP A 222 0.39 -11.83 7.57
CA TRP A 222 0.27 -10.94 8.73
C TRP A 222 -0.88 -11.31 9.66
N GLY A 223 -2.07 -11.58 9.10
CA GLY A 223 -3.29 -11.79 9.88
C GLY A 223 -3.75 -13.25 9.99
N GLY A 224 -2.98 -14.20 9.41
CA GLY A 224 -3.40 -15.61 9.38
C GLY A 224 -4.47 -15.89 8.32
N TRP A 225 -4.87 -17.17 8.25
CA TRP A 225 -5.90 -17.61 7.30
C TRP A 225 -7.31 -17.11 7.66
N GLN A 226 -7.54 -16.77 8.91
CA GLN A 226 -8.83 -16.33 9.45
C GLN A 226 -9.29 -14.99 8.85
N VAL A 227 -8.35 -14.10 8.49
CA VAL A 227 -8.68 -12.79 7.90
C VAL A 227 -9.02 -12.87 6.41
N LEU A 228 -8.69 -13.97 5.72
CA LEU A 228 -8.84 -14.08 4.27
C LEU A 228 -10.29 -14.00 3.79
N PRO A 229 -11.27 -14.73 4.38
CA PRO A 229 -12.67 -14.64 3.95
C PRO A 229 -13.23 -13.23 4.07
N LEU A 230 -12.91 -12.54 5.19
CA LEU A 230 -13.33 -11.18 5.44
C LEU A 230 -12.71 -10.22 4.41
N THR A 231 -11.40 -10.35 4.15
CA THR A 231 -10.68 -9.54 3.16
C THR A 231 -11.28 -9.70 1.76
N LEU A 232 -11.54 -10.94 1.33
CA LEU A 232 -12.17 -11.23 0.03
C LEU A 232 -13.57 -10.64 -0.07
N LEU A 233 -14.37 -10.80 0.96
CA LEU A 233 -15.75 -10.27 0.98
C LEU A 233 -15.74 -8.74 0.88
N LEU A 234 -14.98 -8.06 1.76
CA LEU A 234 -14.92 -6.60 1.80
C LEU A 234 -14.35 -6.02 0.49
N SER A 235 -13.24 -6.58 -0.01
CA SER A 235 -12.64 -6.10 -1.25
C SER A 235 -13.55 -6.29 -2.46
N SER A 236 -14.25 -7.42 -2.54
CA SER A 236 -15.18 -7.70 -3.63
C SER A 236 -16.42 -6.80 -3.59
N VAL A 237 -17.01 -6.59 -2.41
CA VAL A 237 -18.16 -5.71 -2.24
C VAL A 237 -17.81 -4.26 -2.57
N VAL A 238 -16.72 -3.75 -2.00
CA VAL A 238 -16.27 -2.37 -2.26
C VAL A 238 -15.86 -2.19 -3.72
N GLY A 239 -15.10 -3.14 -4.28
CA GLY A 239 -14.70 -3.11 -5.68
C GLY A 239 -15.89 -3.13 -6.63
N ALA A 240 -16.92 -3.96 -6.37
CA ALA A 240 -18.15 -4.00 -7.15
C ALA A 240 -18.94 -2.70 -7.05
N LEU A 241 -19.10 -2.13 -5.86
CA LEU A 241 -19.79 -0.86 -5.66
C LEU A 241 -19.10 0.30 -6.38
N VAL A 242 -17.77 0.41 -6.25
CA VAL A 242 -16.98 1.44 -6.94
C VAL A 242 -17.02 1.23 -8.44
N GLY A 243 -16.86 -0.01 -8.92
CA GLY A 243 -16.95 -0.34 -10.34
C GLY A 243 -18.30 0.04 -10.94
N LEU A 244 -19.40 -0.30 -10.26
CA LEU A 244 -20.75 0.06 -10.69
C LEU A 244 -20.96 1.60 -10.71
N CYS A 245 -20.45 2.29 -9.70
CA CYS A 245 -20.50 3.75 -9.64
C CYS A 245 -19.76 4.42 -10.81
N LEU A 246 -18.52 3.94 -11.10
CA LEU A 246 -17.71 4.45 -12.20
C LEU A 246 -18.35 4.19 -13.57
N LEU A 247 -18.97 3.03 -13.77
CA LEU A 247 -19.72 2.72 -14.98
C LEU A 247 -20.94 3.64 -15.14
N ARG A 248 -21.70 3.88 -14.06
CA ARG A 248 -22.87 4.79 -14.08
C ARG A 248 -22.46 6.25 -14.37
N LEU A 249 -21.31 6.68 -13.86
CA LEU A 249 -20.77 8.01 -14.11
C LEU A 249 -20.14 8.15 -15.51
N ARG A 250 -20.19 7.10 -16.36
CA ARG A 250 -19.56 7.06 -17.70
C ARG A 250 -18.07 7.43 -17.69
N ARG A 251 -17.39 7.25 -16.57
CA ARG A 251 -15.95 7.53 -16.45
C ARG A 251 -15.08 6.38 -16.96
N TYR A 252 -15.66 5.18 -17.08
CA TYR A 252 -15.02 3.99 -17.61
C TYR A 252 -15.88 3.38 -18.72
N ALA A 253 -15.24 2.93 -19.80
CA ALA A 253 -15.91 2.15 -20.84
C ALA A 253 -16.09 0.70 -20.35
N MET A 254 -17.12 0.01 -20.84
CA MET A 254 -17.27 -1.43 -20.59
C MET A 254 -16.01 -2.16 -21.08
N GLY A 255 -15.41 -2.98 -20.19
CA GLY A 255 -14.19 -3.73 -20.49
C GLY A 255 -12.88 -3.07 -20.07
N THR A 256 -12.91 -1.86 -19.49
CA THR A 256 -11.71 -1.28 -18.89
C THR A 256 -11.37 -2.02 -17.60
N ALA A 257 -10.12 -2.49 -17.47
CA ALA A 257 -9.67 -3.15 -16.25
C ALA A 257 -9.66 -2.16 -15.08
N ILE A 258 -10.31 -2.52 -13.98
CA ILE A 258 -10.33 -1.74 -12.74
C ILE A 258 -9.28 -2.36 -11.81
N PRO A 259 -8.34 -1.55 -11.26
CA PRO A 259 -7.35 -2.08 -10.33
C PRO A 259 -8.03 -2.67 -9.09
N PHE A 260 -7.72 -3.92 -8.76
CA PHE A 260 -8.31 -4.62 -7.61
C PHE A 260 -7.47 -4.45 -6.34
N GLY A 261 -6.16 -4.25 -6.50
CA GLY A 261 -5.21 -4.11 -5.40
C GLY A 261 -5.58 -3.08 -4.33
N PRO A 262 -6.07 -1.87 -4.67
CA PRO A 262 -6.47 -0.89 -3.66
C PRO A 262 -7.56 -1.38 -2.71
N TYR A 263 -8.57 -2.08 -3.25
CA TYR A 263 -9.66 -2.62 -2.44
C TYR A 263 -9.19 -3.77 -1.57
N LEU A 264 -8.32 -4.62 -2.13
CA LEU A 264 -7.70 -5.73 -1.41
C LEU A 264 -6.80 -5.23 -0.29
N ALA A 265 -5.98 -4.20 -0.54
CA ALA A 265 -5.09 -3.60 0.45
C ALA A 265 -5.86 -2.94 1.61
N ILE A 266 -6.92 -2.18 1.31
CA ILE A 266 -7.76 -1.55 2.33
C ILE A 266 -8.48 -2.61 3.16
N ALA A 267 -9.12 -3.58 2.50
CA ALA A 267 -9.83 -4.66 3.19
C ALA A 267 -8.87 -5.50 4.06
N GLY A 268 -7.71 -5.85 3.53
CA GLY A 268 -6.67 -6.58 4.26
C GLY A 268 -6.12 -5.81 5.43
N TRP A 269 -5.88 -4.51 5.27
CA TRP A 269 -5.44 -3.65 6.37
C TRP A 269 -6.47 -3.62 7.50
N ILE A 270 -7.76 -3.44 7.19
CA ILE A 270 -8.84 -3.49 8.18
C ILE A 270 -8.88 -4.87 8.85
N ALA A 271 -8.79 -5.95 8.07
CA ALA A 271 -8.85 -7.31 8.60
C ALA A 271 -7.65 -7.66 9.48
N VAL A 272 -6.44 -7.15 9.20
CA VAL A 272 -5.26 -7.34 10.06
C VAL A 272 -5.39 -6.54 11.37
N LEU A 273 -6.00 -5.35 11.36
CA LEU A 273 -6.13 -4.53 12.57
C LEU A 273 -7.30 -4.96 13.47
N TRP A 274 -8.41 -5.40 12.89
CA TRP A 274 -9.66 -5.67 13.63
C TRP A 274 -10.28 -7.03 13.30
N GLY A 275 -9.56 -7.94 12.65
CA GLY A 275 -10.10 -9.22 12.22
C GLY A 275 -10.68 -10.06 13.35
N ASP A 276 -10.01 -10.11 14.50
CA ASP A 276 -10.45 -10.87 15.65
C ASP A 276 -11.77 -10.33 16.23
N GLU A 277 -11.90 -9.01 16.37
CA GLU A 277 -13.13 -8.38 16.87
C GLU A 277 -14.29 -8.54 15.88
N MET A 278 -14.00 -8.43 14.59
CA MET A 278 -15.01 -8.63 13.54
C MET A 278 -15.46 -10.10 13.50
N TYR A 279 -14.52 -11.04 13.62
CA TYR A 279 -14.83 -12.47 13.70
C TYR A 279 -15.65 -12.80 14.96
N ALA A 280 -15.24 -12.30 16.12
CA ALA A 280 -15.98 -12.50 17.36
C ALA A 280 -17.41 -11.92 17.28
N SER A 281 -17.57 -10.73 16.71
CA SER A 281 -18.87 -10.10 16.50
C SER A 281 -19.75 -10.92 15.55
N TYR A 282 -19.16 -11.48 14.50
CA TYR A 282 -19.87 -12.35 13.56
C TYR A 282 -20.33 -13.65 14.22
N MET A 283 -19.49 -14.29 15.03
CA MET A 283 -19.85 -15.51 15.75
C MET A 283 -20.96 -15.26 16.78
N GLN A 284 -20.91 -14.14 17.50
CA GLN A 284 -22.00 -13.74 18.41
C GLN A 284 -23.33 -13.52 17.70
N LEU A 285 -23.31 -12.96 16.49
CA LEU A 285 -24.53 -12.76 15.68
C LEU A 285 -25.14 -14.09 15.22
N LEU A 286 -24.32 -15.14 15.05
CA LEU A 286 -24.75 -16.49 14.71
C LEU A 286 -25.18 -17.30 15.94
N GLY A 287 -25.04 -16.77 17.16
CA GLY A 287 -25.44 -17.43 18.39
C GLY A 287 -24.40 -18.39 19.01
N TYR A 288 -23.11 -18.21 18.62
CA TYR A 288 -21.97 -18.94 19.18
C TYR A 288 -21.13 -18.06 20.10
#